data_ca0620457d58014e8f15dbf950ee7f92
#
_entry.id   ca0620457d58014e8f15dbf950ee7f92
#
_cell.length_a   1.000
_cell.length_b   1.000
_cell.length_c   1.000
_cell.angle_alpha   90.00
_cell.angle_beta   90.00
_cell.angle_gamma   90.00
#
_symmetry.space_group_name_H-M   'P 1'
#
loop_
_entity.id
_entity.type
_entity.pdbx_description
1 polymer ?
#
loop_
_entity_poly.entity_id
_entity_poly.type
_entity_poly.pdbx_seq_one_letter_code
_entity_poly.pdbx_strand_id
1 'polypeptide(L)'
;MKRLALLLALAAPLAASAGESGLVIFHTQCSRCHGEDGRGKAVFTTPSFLTSKLTREEMEQVILKGRAKMPAFSTKLTPVEITSVAAYIKAGLPEK
;
A
#
# COMPACT_ATOMS: atom_id res chain seq x y z
N MET A 1 -24.18 37.48 -1.02
CA MET A 1 -24.93 36.30 -0.88
C MET A 1 -24.52 35.22 -1.79
N LYS A 2 -24.52 35.42 -3.01
CA LYS A 2 -24.14 34.43 -3.94
C LYS A 2 -22.77 33.86 -3.69
N ARG A 3 -21.93 34.60 -3.08
CA ARG A 3 -20.58 34.12 -2.85
C ARG A 3 -20.52 32.83 -2.10
N LEU A 4 -21.52 32.52 -1.36
CA LEU A 4 -21.51 31.35 -0.53
C LEU A 4 -21.24 30.06 -1.29
N ALA A 5 -21.76 29.97 -2.48
CA ALA A 5 -21.63 28.76 -3.25
C ALA A 5 -20.19 28.40 -3.54
N LEU A 6 -19.33 29.39 -3.56
CA LEU A 6 -17.94 29.14 -3.90
C LEU A 6 -17.20 28.30 -2.88
N LEU A 7 -17.60 28.43 -1.64
CA LEU A 7 -16.91 27.76 -0.57
C LEU A 7 -17.05 26.26 -0.65
N LEU A 8 -18.18 25.80 -1.16
CA LEU A 8 -18.44 24.38 -1.20
C LEU A 8 -17.53 23.63 -2.13
N ALA A 9 -17.14 24.25 -3.22
CA ALA A 9 -16.29 23.59 -4.20
C ALA A 9 -14.92 23.27 -3.64
N LEU A 10 -14.50 23.98 -2.63
CA LEU A 10 -13.16 23.82 -2.10
C LEU A 10 -12.97 22.53 -1.34
N ALA A 11 -14.04 21.94 -0.86
CA ALA A 11 -13.91 20.73 -0.07
C ALA A 11 -13.66 19.48 -0.92
N ALA A 12 -14.12 19.50 -2.15
CA ALA A 12 -14.06 18.30 -2.98
C ALA A 12 -12.64 17.79 -3.27
N PRO A 13 -11.68 18.65 -3.56
CA PRO A 13 -10.35 18.16 -3.94
C PRO A 13 -9.62 17.36 -2.87
N LEU A 14 -10.02 17.52 -1.62
CA LEU A 14 -9.30 16.84 -0.55
C LEU A 14 -9.37 15.32 -0.67
N ALA A 15 -10.50 14.81 -1.10
CA ALA A 15 -10.66 13.37 -1.22
C ALA A 15 -9.76 12.78 -2.30
N ALA A 16 -9.47 13.57 -3.32
CA ALA A 16 -8.68 13.07 -4.44
C ALA A 16 -7.21 12.90 -4.11
N SER A 17 -6.74 13.40 -2.98
CA SER A 17 -5.33 13.32 -2.64
C SER A 17 -4.97 12.09 -1.84
N ALA A 18 -5.91 11.17 -1.64
CA ALA A 18 -5.66 9.99 -0.82
C ALA A 18 -4.71 8.98 -1.46
N GLY A 19 -4.51 9.04 -2.78
CA GLY A 19 -3.65 8.10 -3.46
C GLY A 19 -4.34 6.78 -3.76
N GLU A 20 -3.57 5.80 -4.21
CA GLU A 20 -4.09 4.50 -4.57
C GLU A 20 -4.47 3.68 -3.34
N SER A 21 -5.44 2.80 -3.50
CA SER A 21 -5.84 1.91 -2.43
C SER A 21 -4.80 0.81 -2.23
N GLY A 22 -4.79 0.23 -1.04
CA GLY A 22 -3.88 -0.86 -0.74
C GLY A 22 -4.05 -2.05 -1.66
N LEU A 23 -5.29 -2.36 -2.03
CA LEU A 23 -5.57 -3.45 -2.95
C LEU A 23 -4.91 -3.21 -4.31
N VAL A 24 -5.08 -2.03 -4.87
CA VAL A 24 -4.50 -1.72 -6.18
C VAL A 24 -2.98 -1.68 -6.09
N ILE A 25 -2.43 -1.08 -5.05
CA ILE A 25 -0.98 -1.02 -4.88
C ILE A 25 -0.40 -2.43 -4.79
N PHE A 26 -1.03 -3.30 -4.00
CA PHE A 26 -0.52 -4.65 -3.85
C PHE A 26 -0.48 -5.37 -5.19
N HIS A 27 -1.57 -5.32 -5.94
CA HIS A 27 -1.64 -6.06 -7.20
C HIS A 27 -0.76 -5.48 -8.29
N THR A 28 -0.48 -4.19 -8.25
CA THR A 28 0.36 -3.58 -9.29
C THR A 28 1.83 -3.51 -8.93
N GLN A 29 2.16 -3.45 -7.64
CA GLN A 29 3.54 -3.21 -7.21
C GLN A 29 4.17 -4.37 -6.44
N CYS A 30 3.37 -5.23 -5.86
CA CYS A 30 3.86 -6.21 -4.90
C CYS A 30 3.66 -7.66 -5.34
N SER A 31 2.54 -7.94 -6.00
CA SER A 31 2.16 -9.32 -6.28
C SER A 31 3.11 -10.03 -7.23
N ARG A 32 3.81 -9.28 -8.04
CA ARG A 32 4.75 -9.87 -8.99
C ARG A 32 5.77 -10.75 -8.28
N CYS A 33 6.27 -10.33 -7.14
CA CYS A 33 7.23 -11.09 -6.37
C CYS A 33 6.59 -11.85 -5.21
N HIS A 34 5.53 -11.30 -4.62
CA HIS A 34 4.92 -11.89 -3.43
C HIS A 34 3.74 -12.80 -3.72
N GLY A 35 3.29 -12.85 -4.98
CA GLY A 35 2.13 -13.66 -5.36
C GLY A 35 0.83 -12.95 -5.09
N GLU A 36 -0.20 -13.25 -5.88
CA GLU A 36 -1.50 -12.61 -5.74
C GLU A 36 -2.14 -12.94 -4.40
N ASP A 37 -1.81 -14.11 -3.85
CA ASP A 37 -2.35 -14.55 -2.56
C ASP A 37 -1.39 -14.30 -1.40
N GLY A 38 -0.25 -13.65 -1.65
CA GLY A 38 0.71 -13.32 -0.59
C GLY A 38 1.55 -14.48 -0.11
N ARG A 39 1.50 -15.63 -0.78
CA ARG A 39 2.26 -16.81 -0.34
C ARG A 39 3.71 -16.79 -0.77
N GLY A 40 4.10 -15.80 -1.54
CA GLY A 40 5.45 -15.72 -2.04
C GLY A 40 5.62 -16.53 -3.30
N LYS A 41 6.80 -16.44 -3.87
CA LYS A 41 7.16 -17.20 -5.07
C LYS A 41 8.57 -17.73 -4.91
N ALA A 42 8.71 -19.05 -5.01
CA ALA A 42 10.00 -19.69 -4.82
C ALA A 42 11.05 -19.16 -5.79
N VAL A 43 10.64 -18.84 -7.01
CA VAL A 43 11.58 -18.37 -8.04
C VAL A 43 12.23 -17.05 -7.64
N PHE A 44 11.56 -16.25 -6.80
CA PHE A 44 12.11 -14.98 -6.30
C PHE A 44 12.60 -15.09 -4.86
N THR A 45 12.47 -16.26 -4.26
CA THR A 45 12.82 -16.51 -2.86
C THR A 45 12.08 -15.57 -1.90
N THR A 46 10.84 -15.19 -2.25
CA THR A 46 10.04 -14.32 -1.38
C THR A 46 9.26 -15.16 -0.38
N PRO A 47 9.23 -14.73 0.88
CA PRO A 47 8.48 -15.46 1.91
C PRO A 47 6.99 -15.19 1.81
N SER A 48 6.21 -16.04 2.48
CA SER A 48 4.78 -15.88 2.55
C SER A 48 4.41 -14.82 3.59
N PHE A 49 3.40 -13.99 3.28
CA PHE A 49 2.85 -13.08 4.26
C PHE A 49 2.07 -13.83 5.33
N LEU A 50 1.60 -15.04 5.02
CA LEU A 50 0.72 -15.78 5.93
C LEU A 50 1.40 -16.13 7.24
N THR A 51 2.72 -16.24 7.23
CA THR A 51 3.48 -16.57 8.42
C THR A 51 4.23 -15.37 8.99
N SER A 52 4.02 -14.20 8.42
CA SER A 52 4.71 -13.01 8.90
C SER A 52 4.18 -12.56 10.25
N LYS A 53 5.08 -12.21 11.15
CA LYS A 53 4.72 -11.69 12.47
C LYS A 53 5.00 -10.21 12.60
N LEU A 54 5.31 -9.56 11.50
CA LEU A 54 5.56 -8.13 11.52
C LEU A 54 4.27 -7.37 11.83
N THR A 55 4.41 -6.30 12.61
CA THR A 55 3.31 -5.38 12.80
C THR A 55 3.11 -4.57 11.54
N ARG A 56 1.97 -3.86 11.45
CA ARG A 56 1.74 -2.98 10.30
C ARG A 56 2.85 -1.94 10.19
N GLU A 57 3.25 -1.37 11.33
CA GLU A 57 4.31 -0.36 11.33
C GLU A 57 5.64 -0.93 10.85
N GLU A 58 5.94 -2.15 11.26
CA GLU A 58 7.16 -2.80 10.78
C GLU A 58 7.10 -3.09 9.28
N MET A 59 5.93 -3.49 8.79
CA MET A 59 5.74 -3.68 7.36
C MET A 59 5.95 -2.38 6.60
N GLU A 60 5.46 -1.27 7.13
CA GLU A 60 5.66 0.03 6.50
C GLU A 60 7.14 0.35 6.37
N GLN A 61 7.92 0.04 7.39
CA GLN A 61 9.36 0.30 7.33
C GLN A 61 10.05 -0.57 6.28
N VAL A 62 9.66 -1.84 6.18
CA VAL A 62 10.23 -2.72 5.17
C VAL A 62 9.89 -2.21 3.76
N ILE A 63 8.65 -1.80 3.55
CA ILE A 63 8.24 -1.28 2.25
C ILE A 63 8.99 0.01 1.92
N LEU A 64 9.10 0.88 2.90
CA LEU A 64 9.75 2.17 2.72
C LEU A 64 11.23 2.01 2.37
N LYS A 65 11.93 1.19 3.13
CA LYS A 65 13.40 1.09 3.06
C LYS A 65 13.91 -0.07 2.23
N GLY A 66 13.06 -1.06 1.97
CA GLY A 66 13.49 -2.28 1.32
C GLY A 66 14.23 -3.19 2.27
N ARG A 67 14.45 -4.43 1.85
CA ARG A 67 15.19 -5.40 2.66
C ARG A 67 15.63 -6.53 1.76
N ALA A 68 16.91 -6.92 1.86
CA ALA A 68 17.49 -7.97 1.02
C ALA A 68 17.24 -7.63 -0.46
N LYS A 69 16.58 -8.51 -1.20
CA LYS A 69 16.31 -8.25 -2.62
C LYS A 69 15.08 -7.41 -2.88
N MET A 70 14.32 -7.09 -1.84
CA MET A 70 13.15 -6.25 -1.99
C MET A 70 13.58 -4.80 -2.11
N PRO A 71 13.18 -4.11 -3.17
CA PRO A 71 13.57 -2.71 -3.33
C PRO A 71 12.83 -1.80 -2.38
N ALA A 72 13.38 -0.62 -2.16
CA ALA A 72 12.73 0.40 -1.38
C ALA A 72 11.67 1.10 -2.22
N PHE A 73 10.56 1.46 -1.59
CA PHE A 73 9.46 2.12 -2.29
C PHE A 73 9.31 3.58 -1.89
N SER A 74 10.32 4.14 -1.21
CA SER A 74 10.24 5.52 -0.73
C SER A 74 10.05 6.55 -1.84
N THR A 75 10.52 6.24 -3.05
CA THR A 75 10.36 7.16 -4.18
C THR A 75 9.21 6.77 -5.10
N LYS A 76 8.59 5.63 -4.87
CA LYS A 76 7.53 5.11 -5.74
C LYS A 76 6.15 5.26 -5.14
N LEU A 77 6.05 5.30 -3.82
CA LEU A 77 4.78 5.38 -3.12
C LEU A 77 4.86 6.52 -2.10
N THR A 78 3.74 7.19 -1.92
CA THR A 78 3.64 8.21 -0.88
C THR A 78 3.52 7.54 0.48
N PRO A 79 3.77 8.28 1.57
CA PRO A 79 3.58 7.70 2.91
C PRO A 79 2.16 7.18 3.13
N VAL A 80 1.15 7.86 2.61
CA VAL A 80 -0.23 7.39 2.73
C VAL A 80 -0.43 6.08 1.99
N GLU A 81 0.17 5.95 0.83
CA GLU A 81 0.07 4.73 0.04
C GLU A 81 0.79 3.56 0.72
N ILE A 82 1.93 3.83 1.34
CA ILE A 82 2.64 2.79 2.08
C ILE A 82 1.80 2.30 3.25
N THR A 83 1.18 3.23 3.99
CA THR A 83 0.29 2.87 5.07
C THR A 83 -0.89 2.05 4.56
N SER A 84 -1.45 2.44 3.43
CA SER A 84 -2.61 1.75 2.85
C SER A 84 -2.27 0.32 2.45
N VAL A 85 -1.14 0.10 1.78
CA VAL A 85 -0.81 -1.24 1.33
C VAL A 85 -0.38 -2.13 2.52
N ALA A 86 0.30 -1.56 3.51
CA ALA A 86 0.65 -2.33 4.71
C ALA A 86 -0.61 -2.77 5.45
N ALA A 87 -1.59 -1.89 5.57
CA ALA A 87 -2.85 -2.24 6.21
C ALA A 87 -3.59 -3.32 5.42
N TYR A 88 -3.56 -3.24 4.10
CA TYR A 88 -4.18 -4.24 3.24
C TYR A 88 -3.54 -5.63 3.46
N ILE A 89 -2.22 -5.67 3.51
CA ILE A 89 -1.50 -6.92 3.75
C ILE A 89 -1.81 -7.46 5.14
N LYS A 90 -1.78 -6.59 6.15
CA LYS A 90 -2.01 -7.02 7.52
C LYS A 90 -3.43 -7.52 7.72
N ALA A 91 -4.38 -7.01 6.94
CA ALA A 91 -5.77 -7.45 6.99
C ALA A 91 -6.00 -8.78 6.29
N GLY A 92 -4.99 -9.35 5.63
CA GLY A 92 -5.11 -10.65 4.99
C GLY A 92 -5.44 -10.60 3.52
N LEU A 93 -5.12 -9.50 2.86
CA LEU A 93 -5.34 -9.34 1.42
C LEU A 93 -6.81 -9.49 1.04
N PRO A 94 -7.70 -8.73 1.66
CA PRO A 94 -9.11 -8.86 1.32
C PRO A 94 -9.37 -8.44 -0.13
N GLU A 95 -10.44 -8.99 -0.72
CA GLU A 95 -10.71 -8.71 -2.11
C GLU A 95 -11.31 -7.35 -2.35
N LYS A 96 -11.70 -6.66 -1.30
CA LYS A 96 -12.27 -5.31 -1.45
C LYS A 96 -11.70 -4.36 -0.45
#